data_8da88eb5a912bd29bc8655217d03ad3d
#
_entry.id   8da88eb5a912bd29bc8655217d03ad3d
#
_cell.length_a   1.000
_cell.length_b   1.000
_cell.length_c   1.000
_cell.angle_alpha   90.00
_cell.angle_beta   90.00
_cell.angle_gamma   90.00
#
_symmetry.space_group_name_H-M   'P 1'
#
loop_
_entity.id
_entity.type
_entity.pdbx_description
1 polymer ?
#
loop_
_entity_poly.entity_id
_entity_poly.type
_entity_poly.pdbx_seq_one_letter_code
_entity_poly.pdbx_strand_id
1 'polypeptide(L)'
;MNLRNIIFIMTAGLNTQSSLSMKGEGYYSAKTAGAKNAIDKTQELLLNSLKSLPKQDILRIADFGSADGGTSQEMWFNIIDNIRSSGDDRQIEILYTDLASNDFSVLFRMMQGMQGDKKFAFQKEFPNVFVHGCGTGFHEQLMSNNSLSLGFSATAMHYVSERPCLIKDHVHMVGAKENERDLFKQQALKDWEKILLSRSKELISGGRFVCINFGIDEKGRYLGNTGAHNMFDNFAKHWKSLETKNIISKDEFLNATFTQHYRTVEEFIKPFDDPNSEVSKSGLVLNSYKTMFTDCPYKIHYEKNKNTMTSQDYANTLIPTMRSWSETVFKTALQNRNDQEINKIVDDFYNSYQDEVCSNPEGHAMDYIHIVMDIEKK
;
A
#
# COMPACT_ATOMS: atom_id res chain seq x y z
N MET A 1 25.83 -40.89 20.78
CA MET A 1 26.84 -39.84 20.51
C MET A 1 26.25 -38.84 19.55
N ASN A 2 25.94 -37.72 20.09
CA ASN A 2 25.61 -36.38 19.59
C ASN A 2 25.58 -36.10 18.09
N LEU A 3 24.36 -35.82 17.63
CA LEU A 3 24.07 -35.03 16.46
C LEU A 3 23.07 -33.94 16.87
N ARG A 4 23.56 -32.80 17.34
CA ARG A 4 22.85 -31.53 17.46
C ARG A 4 23.81 -30.41 17.15
N ASN A 5 24.01 -30.16 15.89
CA ASN A 5 24.42 -28.84 15.40
C ASN A 5 23.23 -28.26 14.60
N ILE A 6 22.26 -27.78 15.33
CA ILE A 6 21.30 -26.81 14.79
C ILE A 6 22.09 -25.51 14.71
N ILE A 7 22.45 -25.14 13.48
CA ILE A 7 22.95 -23.81 13.17
C ILE A 7 21.77 -22.84 13.45
N PHE A 8 21.78 -22.24 14.63
CA PHE A 8 21.03 -21.03 14.90
C PHE A 8 21.68 -19.93 14.04
N ILE A 9 21.21 -19.72 12.83
CA ILE A 9 21.40 -18.45 12.14
C ILE A 9 20.61 -17.45 12.98
N MET A 10 21.32 -16.74 13.86
CA MET A 10 20.81 -15.50 14.43
C MET A 10 20.58 -14.57 13.23
N THR A 11 19.37 -14.56 12.70
CA THR A 11 18.84 -13.40 12.01
C THR A 11 18.75 -12.33 13.10
N ALA A 12 19.79 -11.50 13.22
CA ALA A 12 19.66 -10.23 13.92
C ALA A 12 18.42 -9.58 13.28
N GLY A 13 17.33 -9.48 14.05
CA GLY A 13 16.07 -9.00 13.53
C GLY A 13 16.26 -7.60 13.01
N LEU A 14 16.40 -7.48 11.69
CA LEU A 14 16.22 -6.21 11.01
C LEU A 14 14.89 -5.67 11.51
N ASN A 15 14.87 -4.44 11.98
CA ASN A 15 13.61 -3.79 12.34
C ASN A 15 12.77 -3.63 11.06
N THR A 16 12.07 -4.70 10.68
CA THR A 16 11.30 -4.77 9.44
C THR A 16 10.17 -3.75 9.43
N GLN A 17 9.71 -3.29 10.61
CA GLN A 17 8.69 -2.24 10.70
C GLN A 17 9.18 -0.90 10.13
N SER A 18 10.44 -0.54 10.30
CA SER A 18 10.97 0.72 9.73
C SER A 18 11.03 0.68 8.20
N SER A 19 11.25 -0.49 7.59
CA SER A 19 11.25 -0.65 6.12
C SER A 19 9.86 -0.61 5.49
N LEU A 20 8.79 -0.72 6.28
CA LEU A 20 7.41 -0.68 5.82
C LEU A 20 6.82 0.74 5.87
N SER A 21 7.48 1.68 6.53
CA SER A 21 6.96 3.04 6.68
C SER A 21 7.11 3.84 5.39
N MET A 22 6.11 4.65 5.08
CA MET A 22 6.18 5.63 3.99
C MET A 22 7.08 6.80 4.40
N LYS A 23 7.55 7.57 3.42
CA LYS A 23 8.29 8.81 3.69
C LYS A 23 7.36 9.82 4.38
N GLY A 24 7.74 10.26 5.56
CA GLY A 24 6.95 11.13 6.45
C GLY A 24 6.77 12.57 5.97
N GLU A 25 6.31 13.44 6.88
CA GLU A 25 6.12 14.89 6.67
C GLU A 25 5.09 15.28 5.58
N GLY A 26 4.15 14.37 5.22
CA GLY A 26 3.20 14.59 4.13
C GLY A 26 3.79 14.43 2.73
N TYR A 27 5.02 13.93 2.63
CA TYR A 27 5.67 13.71 1.33
C TYR A 27 4.95 12.65 0.51
N TYR A 28 4.44 11.60 1.17
CA TYR A 28 3.75 10.51 0.49
C TYR A 28 2.56 11.00 -0.34
N SER A 29 1.56 11.61 0.29
CA SER A 29 0.36 12.10 -0.43
C SER A 29 0.68 13.18 -1.46
N ALA A 30 1.68 14.04 -1.20
CA ALA A 30 2.13 15.07 -2.13
C ALA A 30 2.76 14.49 -3.42
N LYS A 31 3.23 13.24 -3.41
CA LYS A 31 3.95 12.61 -4.54
C LYS A 31 3.24 11.39 -5.14
N THR A 32 2.11 10.95 -4.59
CA THR A 32 1.41 9.73 -5.04
C THR A 32 0.06 10.00 -5.70
N ALA A 33 0.03 10.93 -6.66
CA ALA A 33 -1.20 11.25 -7.41
C ALA A 33 -1.84 10.00 -8.07
N GLY A 34 -1.05 9.00 -8.47
CA GLY A 34 -1.58 7.76 -9.01
C GLY A 34 -2.36 6.93 -7.98
N ALA A 35 -1.90 6.87 -6.72
CA ALA A 35 -2.63 6.21 -5.64
C ALA A 35 -3.95 6.95 -5.36
N LYS A 36 -3.92 8.29 -5.30
CA LYS A 36 -5.12 9.11 -5.18
C LYS A 36 -6.12 8.82 -6.30
N ASN A 37 -5.67 8.82 -7.56
CA ASN A 37 -6.53 8.53 -8.71
C ASN A 37 -7.16 7.12 -8.64
N ALA A 38 -6.45 6.13 -8.11
CA ALA A 38 -6.99 4.80 -7.89
C ALA A 38 -8.06 4.79 -6.80
N ILE A 39 -7.83 5.50 -5.71
CA ILE A 39 -8.79 5.67 -4.60
C ILE A 39 -10.07 6.36 -5.10
N ASP A 40 -9.94 7.46 -5.82
CA ASP A 40 -11.07 8.23 -6.34
C ASP A 40 -11.99 7.39 -7.26
N LYS A 41 -11.40 6.46 -8.04
CA LYS A 41 -12.16 5.51 -8.89
C LYS A 41 -13.05 4.54 -8.11
N THR A 42 -12.87 4.42 -6.81
CA THR A 42 -13.66 3.51 -5.96
C THR A 42 -14.74 4.20 -5.15
N GLN A 43 -14.84 5.52 -5.25
CA GLN A 43 -15.84 6.31 -4.51
C GLN A 43 -17.28 5.81 -4.76
N GLU A 44 -17.63 5.49 -6.00
CA GLU A 44 -18.97 4.95 -6.33
C GLU A 44 -19.23 3.60 -5.66
N LEU A 45 -18.24 2.71 -5.64
CA LEU A 45 -18.33 1.41 -4.95
C LEU A 45 -18.57 1.61 -3.44
N LEU A 46 -17.83 2.53 -2.82
CA LEU A 46 -18.01 2.86 -1.40
C LEU A 46 -19.38 3.44 -1.11
N LEU A 47 -19.88 4.36 -1.94
CA LEU A 47 -21.24 4.91 -1.81
C LEU A 47 -22.31 3.81 -1.94
N ASN A 48 -22.15 2.87 -2.85
CA ASN A 48 -23.07 1.74 -3.01
C ASN A 48 -22.99 0.78 -1.80
N SER A 49 -21.80 0.51 -1.28
CA SER A 49 -21.61 -0.27 -0.06
C SER A 49 -22.28 0.39 1.14
N LEU A 50 -22.13 1.71 1.31
CA LEU A 50 -22.77 2.48 2.38
C LEU A 50 -24.29 2.42 2.32
N LYS A 51 -24.89 2.50 1.12
CA LYS A 51 -26.35 2.40 0.93
C LYS A 51 -26.90 1.03 1.31
N SER A 52 -26.09 -0.02 1.25
CA SER A 52 -26.48 -1.40 1.59
C SER A 52 -26.33 -1.72 3.09
N LEU A 53 -25.69 -0.84 3.87
CA LEU A 53 -25.46 -1.09 5.30
C LEU A 53 -26.78 -1.11 6.08
N PRO A 54 -26.90 -1.95 7.11
CA PRO A 54 -27.99 -1.86 8.05
C PRO A 54 -27.97 -0.48 8.75
N LYS A 55 -29.15 0.01 9.13
CA LYS A 55 -29.27 1.29 9.84
C LYS A 55 -28.55 1.21 11.19
N GLN A 56 -27.70 2.18 11.46
CA GLN A 56 -26.92 2.33 12.69
C GLN A 56 -27.07 3.75 13.20
N ASP A 57 -27.05 3.95 14.52
CA ASP A 57 -27.02 5.29 15.13
C ASP A 57 -25.68 5.99 14.90
N ILE A 58 -24.61 5.24 14.85
CA ILE A 58 -23.25 5.73 14.57
C ILE A 58 -22.70 4.94 13.38
N LEU A 59 -22.27 5.65 12.33
CA LEU A 59 -21.56 5.06 11.21
C LEU A 59 -20.06 4.98 11.56
N ARG A 60 -19.56 3.77 11.79
CA ARG A 60 -18.13 3.53 12.06
C ARG A 60 -17.42 3.07 10.81
N ILE A 61 -16.42 3.85 10.42
CA ILE A 61 -15.58 3.61 9.25
C ILE A 61 -14.15 3.38 9.74
N ALA A 62 -13.41 2.48 9.10
CA ALA A 62 -11.97 2.36 9.31
C ALA A 62 -11.24 2.44 7.97
N ASP A 63 -10.15 3.23 7.92
CA ASP A 63 -9.21 3.35 6.79
C ASP A 63 -7.89 2.65 7.19
N PHE A 64 -7.66 1.47 6.63
CA PHE A 64 -6.57 0.58 7.01
C PHE A 64 -5.33 0.80 6.13
N GLY A 65 -4.20 1.15 6.76
CA GLY A 65 -2.96 1.48 6.06
C GLY A 65 -3.03 2.85 5.42
N SER A 66 -3.44 3.84 6.21
CA SER A 66 -3.81 5.19 5.76
C SER A 66 -2.61 6.11 5.47
N ALA A 67 -1.39 5.74 5.86
CA ALA A 67 -0.22 6.61 5.83
C ALA A 67 -0.50 7.98 6.47
N ASP A 68 -0.27 9.07 5.74
CA ASP A 68 -0.58 10.43 6.19
C ASP A 68 -2.05 10.86 5.99
N GLY A 69 -2.91 9.96 5.47
CA GLY A 69 -4.33 10.20 5.24
C GLY A 69 -4.66 11.10 4.03
N GLY A 70 -3.67 11.75 3.43
CA GLY A 70 -3.91 12.76 2.39
C GLY A 70 -4.43 12.18 1.07
N THR A 71 -4.10 10.93 0.74
CA THR A 71 -4.56 10.29 -0.51
C THR A 71 -6.06 9.95 -0.49
N SER A 72 -6.64 9.66 0.68
CA SER A 72 -8.07 9.35 0.85
C SER A 72 -8.92 10.52 1.32
N GLN A 73 -8.31 11.65 1.69
CA GLN A 73 -8.98 12.79 2.31
C GLN A 73 -10.13 13.36 1.45
N GLU A 74 -9.88 13.61 0.16
CA GLU A 74 -10.91 14.13 -0.77
C GLU A 74 -12.05 13.12 -0.98
N MET A 75 -11.72 11.84 -1.11
CA MET A 75 -12.72 10.78 -1.23
C MET A 75 -13.65 10.74 0.00
N TRP A 76 -13.09 10.78 1.21
CA TRP A 76 -13.91 10.80 2.43
C TRP A 76 -14.72 12.08 2.55
N PHE A 77 -14.17 13.23 2.17
CA PHE A 77 -14.92 14.48 2.11
C PHE A 77 -16.17 14.33 1.23
N ASN A 78 -15.99 13.85 0.00
CA ASN A 78 -17.09 13.68 -0.96
C ASN A 78 -18.12 12.65 -0.48
N ILE A 79 -17.70 11.59 0.18
CA ILE A 79 -18.59 10.57 0.76
C ILE A 79 -19.43 11.18 1.89
N ILE A 80 -18.80 11.93 2.80
CA ILE A 80 -19.48 12.57 3.93
C ILE A 80 -20.45 13.62 3.41
N ASP A 81 -20.04 14.44 2.44
CA ASP A 81 -20.90 15.43 1.79
C ASP A 81 -22.16 14.77 1.18
N ASN A 82 -21.99 13.64 0.49
CA ASN A 82 -23.11 12.88 -0.06
C ASN A 82 -24.06 12.36 1.04
N ILE A 83 -23.53 11.87 2.16
CA ILE A 83 -24.33 11.44 3.32
C ILE A 83 -25.13 12.62 3.88
N ARG A 84 -24.48 13.76 4.13
CA ARG A 84 -25.13 14.97 4.66
C ARG A 84 -26.15 15.54 3.69
N SER A 85 -25.85 15.59 2.41
CA SER A 85 -26.76 16.05 1.35
C SER A 85 -28.02 15.17 1.22
N SER A 86 -27.95 13.90 1.64
CA SER A 86 -29.13 13.02 1.70
C SER A 86 -30.02 13.24 2.93
N GLY A 87 -29.65 14.16 3.82
CA GLY A 87 -30.37 14.45 5.07
C GLY A 87 -29.99 13.50 6.22
N ASP A 88 -28.93 12.71 6.08
CA ASP A 88 -28.44 11.84 7.14
C ASP A 88 -27.43 12.62 7.99
N ASP A 89 -27.81 12.97 9.22
CA ASP A 89 -27.01 13.75 10.18
C ASP A 89 -26.43 12.91 11.33
N ARG A 90 -26.54 11.57 11.26
CA ARG A 90 -25.98 10.66 12.28
C ARG A 90 -24.49 10.90 12.50
N GLN A 91 -24.01 10.48 13.66
CA GLN A 91 -22.58 10.54 13.99
C GLN A 91 -21.76 9.63 13.05
N ILE A 92 -20.60 10.12 12.63
CA ILE A 92 -19.63 9.38 11.82
C ILE A 92 -18.31 9.33 12.59
N GLU A 93 -17.82 8.15 12.87
CA GLU A 93 -16.48 7.91 13.43
C GLU A 93 -15.60 7.34 12.33
N ILE A 94 -14.44 7.96 12.08
CA ILE A 94 -13.45 7.46 11.12
C ILE A 94 -12.18 7.13 11.89
N LEU A 95 -11.80 5.85 11.91
CA LEU A 95 -10.58 5.35 12.46
C LEU A 95 -9.53 5.19 11.36
N TYR A 96 -8.49 6.01 11.39
CA TYR A 96 -7.30 5.82 10.57
C TYR A 96 -6.32 4.89 11.26
N THR A 97 -5.86 3.85 10.56
CA THR A 97 -4.91 2.89 11.13
C THR A 97 -3.66 2.77 10.28
N ASP A 98 -2.52 2.66 10.94
CA ASP A 98 -1.24 2.39 10.31
C ASP A 98 -0.28 1.78 11.34
N LEU A 99 0.98 1.53 10.97
CA LEU A 99 2.01 1.10 11.91
C LEU A 99 2.25 2.14 13.01
N ALA A 100 2.71 1.70 14.18
CA ALA A 100 3.04 2.59 15.30
C ALA A 100 4.11 3.63 14.94
N SER A 101 4.95 3.36 13.94
CA SER A 101 5.95 4.28 13.41
C SER A 101 5.41 5.35 12.46
N ASN A 102 4.12 5.30 12.08
CA ASN A 102 3.50 6.30 11.21
C ASN A 102 3.45 7.68 11.88
N ASP A 103 3.60 8.74 11.09
CA ASP A 103 3.47 10.12 11.58
C ASP A 103 1.98 10.54 11.66
N PHE A 104 1.32 10.07 12.72
CA PHE A 104 -0.07 10.44 13.01
C PHE A 104 -0.23 11.95 13.27
N SER A 105 0.83 12.69 13.62
CA SER A 105 0.76 14.14 13.76
C SER A 105 0.47 14.82 12.42
N VAL A 106 1.06 14.33 11.33
CA VAL A 106 0.76 14.82 9.97
C VAL A 106 -0.70 14.51 9.62
N LEU A 107 -1.15 13.27 9.86
CA LEU A 107 -2.54 12.84 9.58
C LEU A 107 -3.53 13.80 10.28
N PHE A 108 -3.38 14.03 11.59
CA PHE A 108 -4.29 14.92 12.32
C PHE A 108 -4.21 16.38 11.85
N ARG A 109 -3.02 16.87 11.47
CA ARG A 109 -2.89 18.21 10.87
C ARG A 109 -3.62 18.31 9.54
N MET A 110 -3.59 17.27 8.69
CA MET A 110 -4.36 17.22 7.44
C MET A 110 -5.85 17.24 7.70
N MET A 111 -6.36 16.40 8.62
CA MET A 111 -7.79 16.34 8.94
C MET A 111 -8.30 17.65 9.55
N GLN A 112 -7.43 18.42 10.20
CA GLN A 112 -7.73 19.74 10.75
C GLN A 112 -7.47 20.89 9.76
N GLY A 113 -7.06 20.61 8.51
CA GLY A 113 -6.77 21.62 7.49
C GLY A 113 -5.56 22.51 7.83
N MET A 114 -4.67 22.03 8.68
CA MET A 114 -3.39 22.70 9.01
C MET A 114 -2.30 22.33 8.00
N GLN A 115 -2.47 21.24 7.27
CA GLN A 115 -1.59 20.75 6.22
C GLN A 115 -2.42 20.16 5.07
N GLY A 116 -1.83 20.01 3.87
CA GLY A 116 -2.52 19.47 2.69
C GLY A 116 -3.55 20.45 2.11
N ASP A 117 -4.57 19.93 1.41
CA ASP A 117 -5.63 20.74 0.81
C ASP A 117 -6.74 21.04 1.84
N LYS A 118 -6.74 22.26 2.32
CA LYS A 118 -7.66 22.72 3.38
C LYS A 118 -9.14 22.57 3.04
N LYS A 119 -9.49 22.58 1.75
CA LYS A 119 -10.90 22.46 1.31
C LYS A 119 -11.51 21.10 1.63
N PHE A 120 -10.67 20.08 1.82
CA PHE A 120 -11.10 18.72 2.14
C PHE A 120 -10.97 18.38 3.64
N ALA A 121 -10.82 19.37 4.51
CA ALA A 121 -10.78 19.18 5.96
C ALA A 121 -12.17 18.85 6.54
N PHE A 122 -12.69 17.69 6.20
CA PHE A 122 -14.08 17.27 6.45
C PHE A 122 -14.47 17.29 7.94
N GLN A 123 -13.53 17.10 8.87
CA GLN A 123 -13.82 17.18 10.31
C GLN A 123 -14.17 18.61 10.75
N LYS A 124 -13.74 19.63 10.01
CA LYS A 124 -14.11 21.04 10.27
C LYS A 124 -15.36 21.45 9.52
N GLU A 125 -15.58 20.87 8.35
CA GLU A 125 -16.67 21.25 7.46
C GLU A 125 -17.99 20.64 7.91
N PHE A 126 -17.98 19.38 8.36
CA PHE A 126 -19.20 18.66 8.68
C PHE A 126 -19.36 18.46 10.19
N PRO A 127 -20.55 18.73 10.77
CA PRO A 127 -20.85 18.41 12.15
C PRO A 127 -20.93 16.90 12.37
N ASN A 128 -20.76 16.46 13.61
CA ASN A 128 -20.90 15.06 14.03
C ASN A 128 -19.94 14.09 13.31
N VAL A 129 -18.74 14.55 12.90
CA VAL A 129 -17.68 13.74 12.33
C VAL A 129 -16.47 13.73 13.26
N PHE A 130 -16.07 12.53 13.68
CA PHE A 130 -14.98 12.30 14.65
C PHE A 130 -13.88 11.49 13.99
N VAL A 131 -12.64 11.91 14.16
CA VAL A 131 -11.45 11.24 13.62
C VAL A 131 -10.61 10.69 14.74
N HIS A 132 -10.23 9.43 14.61
CA HIS A 132 -9.39 8.67 15.54
C HIS A 132 -8.17 8.11 14.82
N GLY A 133 -7.12 7.77 15.58
CA GLY A 133 -5.92 7.10 15.05
C GLY A 133 -5.60 5.86 15.86
N CYS A 134 -5.14 4.79 15.19
CA CYS A 134 -4.66 3.56 15.83
C CYS A 134 -3.31 3.15 15.24
N GLY A 135 -2.27 3.15 16.07
CA GLY A 135 -0.91 2.77 15.72
C GLY A 135 -0.68 1.25 15.77
N THR A 136 -1.49 0.48 15.06
CA THR A 136 -1.38 -0.99 15.00
C THR A 136 -1.61 -1.45 13.55
N GLY A 137 -0.77 -2.37 13.06
CA GLY A 137 -0.85 -2.87 11.69
C GLY A 137 -2.13 -3.65 11.42
N PHE A 138 -2.62 -3.56 10.21
CA PHE A 138 -3.90 -4.14 9.74
C PHE A 138 -3.97 -5.68 9.76
N HIS A 139 -2.86 -6.37 10.02
CA HIS A 139 -2.85 -7.81 10.23
C HIS A 139 -3.55 -8.23 11.54
N GLU A 140 -3.69 -7.29 12.48
CA GLU A 140 -4.32 -7.54 13.78
C GLU A 140 -5.77 -7.05 13.79
N GLN A 141 -6.53 -7.48 14.82
CA GLN A 141 -7.83 -6.91 15.11
C GLN A 141 -7.66 -5.51 15.73
N LEU A 142 -8.30 -4.50 15.15
CA LEU A 142 -8.08 -3.08 15.50
C LEU A 142 -9.31 -2.42 16.12
N MET A 143 -10.47 -3.04 15.97
CA MET A 143 -11.74 -2.57 16.53
C MET A 143 -12.42 -3.68 17.36
N SER A 144 -13.33 -3.26 18.22
CA SER A 144 -14.16 -4.19 19.01
C SER A 144 -14.99 -5.08 18.08
N ASN A 145 -15.35 -6.24 18.57
CA ASN A 145 -16.20 -7.16 17.83
C ASN A 145 -17.54 -6.49 17.45
N ASN A 146 -17.99 -6.74 16.22
CA ASN A 146 -19.28 -6.26 15.71
C ASN A 146 -19.50 -4.75 15.90
N SER A 147 -18.48 -3.94 15.63
CA SER A 147 -18.55 -2.49 15.77
C SER A 147 -18.29 -1.70 14.48
N LEU A 148 -17.65 -2.31 13.50
CA LEU A 148 -17.27 -1.67 12.23
C LEU A 148 -18.40 -1.79 11.21
N SER A 149 -18.86 -0.66 10.69
CA SER A 149 -19.86 -0.63 9.61
C SER A 149 -19.23 -0.77 8.22
N LEU A 150 -18.16 -0.02 7.97
CA LEU A 150 -17.42 -0.03 6.70
C LEU A 150 -15.92 0.00 6.96
N GLY A 151 -15.23 -1.05 6.52
CA GLY A 151 -13.77 -1.05 6.40
C GLY A 151 -13.34 -0.65 4.99
N PHE A 152 -12.27 0.11 4.89
CA PHE A 152 -11.63 0.47 3.64
C PHE A 152 -10.11 0.25 3.73
N SER A 153 -9.50 -0.23 2.67
CA SER A 153 -8.05 -0.26 2.54
C SER A 153 -7.65 -0.02 1.10
N ALA A 154 -6.70 0.84 0.89
CA ALA A 154 -6.17 1.11 -0.43
C ALA A 154 -4.65 1.02 -0.46
N THR A 155 -4.10 0.28 -1.43
CA THR A 155 -2.66 0.18 -1.71
C THR A 155 -1.78 -0.22 -0.52
N ALA A 156 -2.32 -0.94 0.47
CA ALA A 156 -1.61 -1.28 1.71
C ALA A 156 -1.45 -2.78 1.95
N MET A 157 -2.49 -3.61 1.75
CA MET A 157 -2.51 -5.00 2.20
C MET A 157 -1.72 -5.99 1.32
N HIS A 158 -0.85 -5.49 0.46
CA HIS A 158 0.17 -6.26 -0.26
C HIS A 158 1.47 -6.41 0.55
N TYR A 159 1.65 -5.63 1.61
CA TYR A 159 2.72 -5.85 2.58
C TYR A 159 2.44 -7.12 3.38
N VAL A 160 3.47 -7.98 3.50
CA VAL A 160 3.40 -9.18 4.34
C VAL A 160 3.90 -8.88 5.75
N SER A 161 3.40 -9.60 6.75
CA SER A 161 3.69 -9.34 8.16
C SER A 161 5.16 -9.58 8.54
N GLU A 162 5.80 -10.49 7.82
CA GLU A 162 7.23 -10.79 7.96
C GLU A 162 7.84 -11.13 6.59
N ARG A 163 9.13 -10.85 6.42
CA ARG A 163 9.87 -11.20 5.21
C ARG A 163 10.29 -12.67 5.28
N PRO A 164 9.72 -13.56 4.42
CA PRO A 164 9.93 -15.00 4.55
C PRO A 164 11.33 -15.46 4.13
N CYS A 165 11.99 -14.71 3.24
CA CYS A 165 13.36 -14.95 2.81
C CYS A 165 13.98 -13.70 2.18
N LEU A 166 15.30 -13.73 1.95
CA LEU A 166 16.00 -12.75 1.12
C LEU A 166 15.97 -13.23 -0.34
N ILE A 167 15.74 -12.29 -1.27
CA ILE A 167 15.71 -12.58 -2.70
C ILE A 167 17.13 -12.40 -3.26
N LYS A 168 17.69 -13.45 -3.86
CA LYS A 168 19.11 -13.53 -4.17
C LYS A 168 19.56 -12.61 -5.30
N ASP A 169 18.75 -12.50 -6.34
CA ASP A 169 19.15 -11.83 -7.58
C ASP A 169 18.25 -10.63 -7.94
N HIS A 170 17.29 -10.29 -7.08
CA HIS A 170 16.31 -9.22 -7.28
C HIS A 170 15.94 -8.57 -5.94
N VAL A 171 15.24 -7.44 -5.97
CA VAL A 171 14.80 -6.74 -4.74
C VAL A 171 13.33 -7.03 -4.38
N HIS A 172 12.52 -7.54 -5.33
CA HIS A 172 11.08 -7.74 -5.14
C HIS A 172 10.64 -9.14 -5.61
N MET A 173 9.57 -9.68 -5.01
CA MET A 173 9.08 -11.03 -5.29
C MET A 173 8.69 -11.29 -6.76
N VAL A 174 8.38 -10.25 -7.53
CA VAL A 174 8.04 -10.39 -8.96
C VAL A 174 9.21 -10.90 -9.80
N GLY A 175 10.47 -10.61 -9.40
CA GLY A 175 11.69 -11.11 -10.01
C GLY A 175 12.36 -12.26 -9.22
N ALA A 176 11.72 -12.78 -8.16
CA ALA A 176 12.26 -13.88 -7.36
C ALA A 176 12.21 -15.22 -8.11
N LYS A 177 13.12 -16.11 -7.75
CA LYS A 177 13.10 -17.51 -8.21
C LYS A 177 11.91 -18.27 -7.64
N GLU A 178 11.54 -19.41 -8.26
CA GLU A 178 10.36 -20.17 -7.91
C GLU A 178 10.26 -20.49 -6.41
N ASN A 179 11.32 -21.04 -5.81
CA ASN A 179 11.36 -21.37 -4.39
C ASN A 179 11.22 -20.15 -3.46
N GLU A 180 11.85 -19.01 -3.82
CA GLU A 180 11.73 -17.75 -3.06
C GLU A 180 10.30 -17.19 -3.19
N ARG A 181 9.75 -17.24 -4.41
CA ARG A 181 8.39 -16.80 -4.70
C ARG A 181 7.35 -17.61 -3.93
N ASP A 182 7.54 -18.93 -3.83
CA ASP A 182 6.65 -19.82 -3.07
C ASP A 182 6.65 -19.49 -1.58
N LEU A 183 7.79 -19.14 -0.99
CA LEU A 183 7.86 -18.69 0.40
C LEU A 183 7.06 -17.38 0.60
N PHE A 184 7.23 -16.40 -0.29
CA PHE A 184 6.43 -15.16 -0.24
C PHE A 184 4.94 -15.44 -0.40
N LYS A 185 4.56 -16.33 -1.34
CA LYS A 185 3.16 -16.74 -1.55
C LYS A 185 2.55 -17.38 -0.31
N GLN A 186 3.27 -18.31 0.35
CA GLN A 186 2.80 -18.95 1.57
C GLN A 186 2.58 -17.94 2.69
N GLN A 187 3.54 -17.02 2.91
CA GLN A 187 3.38 -15.96 3.90
C GLN A 187 2.19 -15.05 3.57
N ALA A 188 2.07 -14.66 2.32
CA ALA A 188 0.99 -13.79 1.87
C ALA A 188 -0.41 -14.41 2.00
N LEU A 189 -0.54 -15.73 1.75
CA LEU A 189 -1.81 -16.45 1.97
C LEU A 189 -2.19 -16.46 3.44
N LYS A 190 -1.25 -16.79 4.33
CA LYS A 190 -1.43 -16.76 5.78
C LYS A 190 -1.85 -15.37 6.28
N ASP A 191 -1.18 -14.33 5.78
CA ASP A 191 -1.47 -12.95 6.16
C ASP A 191 -2.86 -12.50 5.67
N TRP A 192 -3.22 -12.87 4.43
CA TRP A 192 -4.53 -12.51 3.88
C TRP A 192 -5.67 -13.16 4.65
N GLU A 193 -5.54 -14.42 5.00
CA GLU A 193 -6.50 -15.11 5.88
C GLU A 193 -6.61 -14.42 7.24
N LYS A 194 -5.48 -14.08 7.87
CA LYS A 194 -5.45 -13.37 9.16
C LYS A 194 -6.12 -12.02 9.10
N ILE A 195 -5.86 -11.23 8.03
CA ILE A 195 -6.50 -9.95 7.77
C ILE A 195 -8.01 -10.12 7.67
N LEU A 196 -8.48 -11.04 6.84
CA LEU A 196 -9.90 -11.29 6.64
C LEU A 196 -10.60 -11.73 7.93
N LEU A 197 -10.01 -12.64 8.69
CA LEU A 197 -10.57 -13.10 9.98
C LEU A 197 -10.62 -11.96 11.01
N SER A 198 -9.65 -11.06 11.03
CA SER A 198 -9.69 -9.85 11.87
C SER A 198 -10.85 -8.94 11.48
N ARG A 199 -11.01 -8.66 10.17
CA ARG A 199 -12.15 -7.88 9.64
C ARG A 199 -13.49 -8.55 9.92
N SER A 200 -13.56 -9.88 9.82
CA SER A 200 -14.79 -10.62 10.14
C SER A 200 -15.24 -10.43 11.59
N LYS A 201 -14.32 -10.34 12.54
CA LYS A 201 -14.64 -10.10 13.95
C LYS A 201 -15.13 -8.67 14.18
N GLU A 202 -14.53 -7.70 13.48
CA GLU A 202 -14.81 -6.28 13.66
C GLU A 202 -16.14 -5.85 13.01
N LEU A 203 -16.42 -6.38 11.83
CA LEU A 203 -17.61 -6.01 11.06
C LEU A 203 -18.91 -6.44 11.78
N ILE A 204 -19.89 -5.53 11.79
CA ILE A 204 -21.28 -5.85 12.11
C ILE A 204 -21.86 -6.81 11.08
N SER A 205 -22.96 -7.52 11.40
CA SER A 205 -23.74 -8.23 10.37
C SER A 205 -24.26 -7.25 9.33
N GLY A 206 -24.07 -7.53 8.04
CA GLY A 206 -24.33 -6.61 6.92
C GLY A 206 -23.24 -5.55 6.71
N GLY A 207 -22.21 -5.50 7.55
CA GLY A 207 -21.06 -4.61 7.40
C GLY A 207 -20.22 -4.95 6.16
N ARG A 208 -19.50 -3.97 5.63
CA ARG A 208 -18.76 -4.08 4.36
C ARG A 208 -17.27 -3.82 4.55
N PHE A 209 -16.46 -4.54 3.81
CA PHE A 209 -15.03 -4.25 3.66
C PHE A 209 -14.69 -4.09 2.18
N VAL A 210 -14.31 -2.88 1.79
CA VAL A 210 -13.85 -2.56 0.44
C VAL A 210 -12.32 -2.50 0.45
N CYS A 211 -11.69 -3.36 -0.33
CA CYS A 211 -10.24 -3.44 -0.41
C CYS A 211 -9.76 -3.22 -1.84
N ILE A 212 -8.83 -2.26 -2.01
CA ILE A 212 -8.15 -1.98 -3.28
C ILE A 212 -6.69 -2.32 -3.09
N ASN A 213 -6.24 -3.43 -3.61
CA ASN A 213 -4.91 -3.90 -3.32
C ASN A 213 -4.07 -4.11 -4.57
N PHE A 214 -2.76 -3.81 -4.51
CA PHE A 214 -1.87 -4.20 -5.58
C PHE A 214 -1.92 -5.71 -5.78
N GLY A 215 -1.95 -6.12 -7.04
CA GLY A 215 -1.97 -7.51 -7.43
C GLY A 215 -1.43 -7.73 -8.83
N ILE A 216 -1.51 -8.96 -9.27
CA ILE A 216 -1.18 -9.39 -10.63
C ILE A 216 -2.49 -9.68 -11.35
N ASP A 217 -2.72 -8.99 -12.47
CA ASP A 217 -3.94 -9.18 -13.26
C ASP A 217 -3.87 -10.45 -14.14
N GLU A 218 -4.95 -10.71 -14.85
CA GLU A 218 -5.11 -11.88 -15.74
C GLU A 218 -4.13 -11.88 -16.92
N LYS A 219 -3.46 -10.76 -17.18
CA LYS A 219 -2.42 -10.58 -18.21
C LYS A 219 -1.01 -10.65 -17.64
N GLY A 220 -0.87 -10.94 -16.34
CA GLY A 220 0.42 -10.96 -15.64
C GLY A 220 1.01 -9.58 -15.36
N ARG A 221 0.24 -8.49 -15.50
CA ARG A 221 0.68 -7.12 -15.23
C ARG A 221 0.51 -6.79 -13.74
N TYR A 222 1.39 -5.95 -13.25
CA TYR A 222 1.41 -5.43 -11.87
C TYR A 222 1.94 -4.00 -11.85
N LEU A 223 2.05 -3.39 -10.67
CA LEU A 223 2.55 -2.02 -10.50
C LEU A 223 3.87 -1.81 -11.26
N GLY A 224 3.88 -0.84 -12.16
CA GLY A 224 5.08 -0.46 -12.91
C GLY A 224 5.56 -1.51 -13.93
N ASN A 225 4.73 -2.50 -14.29
CA ASN A 225 5.02 -3.52 -15.32
C ASN A 225 3.93 -3.52 -16.39
N THR A 226 3.70 -2.40 -17.05
CA THR A 226 2.65 -2.22 -18.06
C THR A 226 3.21 -1.62 -19.35
N GLY A 227 4.45 -1.14 -19.32
CA GLY A 227 5.19 -0.58 -20.44
C GLY A 227 6.36 -1.44 -20.88
N ALA A 228 7.30 -0.83 -21.62
CA ALA A 228 8.51 -1.51 -22.08
C ALA A 228 9.53 -1.76 -20.96
N HIS A 229 9.49 -0.97 -19.90
CA HIS A 229 10.40 -1.07 -18.76
C HIS A 229 9.64 -1.48 -17.50
N ASN A 230 10.16 -2.49 -16.79
CA ASN A 230 9.64 -2.91 -15.51
C ASN A 230 10.33 -2.12 -14.39
N MET A 231 9.54 -1.45 -13.58
CA MET A 231 10.02 -0.61 -12.48
C MET A 231 10.88 -1.39 -11.45
N PHE A 232 10.43 -2.60 -11.07
CA PHE A 232 11.18 -3.41 -10.09
C PHE A 232 12.46 -4.01 -10.66
N ASP A 233 12.48 -4.37 -11.95
CA ASP A 233 13.71 -4.81 -12.61
C ASP A 233 14.72 -3.65 -12.66
N ASN A 234 14.27 -2.42 -12.87
CA ASN A 234 15.12 -1.24 -12.81
C ASN A 234 15.63 -0.97 -11.39
N PHE A 235 14.79 -1.11 -10.36
CA PHE A 235 15.29 -1.05 -8.97
C PHE A 235 16.38 -2.09 -8.73
N ALA A 236 16.14 -3.34 -9.12
CA ALA A 236 17.12 -4.41 -8.98
C ALA A 236 18.41 -4.11 -9.75
N LYS A 237 18.33 -3.66 -10.99
CA LYS A 237 19.46 -3.31 -11.86
C LYS A 237 20.33 -2.20 -11.26
N HIS A 238 19.73 -1.09 -10.86
CA HIS A 238 20.47 0.03 -10.30
C HIS A 238 21.08 -0.30 -8.93
N TRP A 239 20.35 -1.02 -8.07
CA TRP A 239 20.86 -1.45 -6.77
C TRP A 239 22.00 -2.48 -6.93
N LYS A 240 21.87 -3.42 -7.86
CA LYS A 240 22.93 -4.39 -8.22
C LYS A 240 24.18 -3.71 -8.79
N SER A 241 24.02 -2.62 -9.53
CA SER A 241 25.15 -1.82 -10.03
C SER A 241 26.03 -1.28 -8.89
N LEU A 242 25.41 -0.88 -7.77
CA LEU A 242 26.16 -0.43 -6.58
C LEU A 242 26.97 -1.56 -5.94
N GLU A 243 26.40 -2.76 -5.85
CA GLU A 243 27.13 -3.96 -5.38
C GLU A 243 28.29 -4.29 -6.32
N THR A 244 28.08 -4.31 -7.63
CA THR A 244 29.12 -4.60 -8.64
C THR A 244 30.29 -3.62 -8.57
N LYS A 245 29.99 -2.35 -8.21
CA LYS A 245 31.00 -1.30 -8.00
C LYS A 245 31.63 -1.32 -6.60
N ASN A 246 31.28 -2.31 -5.76
CA ASN A 246 31.69 -2.41 -4.35
C ASN A 246 31.33 -1.17 -3.50
N ILE A 247 30.29 -0.43 -3.87
CA ILE A 247 29.74 0.69 -3.07
C ILE A 247 28.90 0.13 -1.92
N ILE A 248 28.15 -0.93 -2.18
CA ILE A 248 27.41 -1.71 -1.18
C ILE A 248 27.91 -3.16 -1.16
N SER A 249 27.77 -3.82 -0.02
CA SER A 249 28.08 -5.24 0.12
C SER A 249 26.96 -6.11 -0.44
N LYS A 250 27.26 -7.40 -0.62
CA LYS A 250 26.25 -8.40 -0.99
C LYS A 250 25.12 -8.50 0.04
N ASP A 251 25.43 -8.41 1.33
CA ASP A 251 24.42 -8.47 2.38
C ASP A 251 23.51 -7.25 2.34
N GLU A 252 24.06 -6.06 2.07
CA GLU A 252 23.27 -4.84 1.87
C GLU A 252 22.40 -4.92 0.61
N PHE A 253 22.88 -5.58 -0.46
CA PHE A 253 22.03 -5.86 -1.62
C PHE A 253 20.84 -6.75 -1.23
N LEU A 254 21.10 -7.87 -0.56
CA LEU A 254 20.06 -8.82 -0.14
C LEU A 254 19.06 -8.20 0.84
N ASN A 255 19.54 -7.36 1.76
CA ASN A 255 18.72 -6.69 2.75
C ASN A 255 17.69 -5.72 2.14
N ALA A 256 17.87 -5.25 0.90
CA ALA A 256 16.91 -4.45 0.15
C ALA A 256 15.73 -5.28 -0.41
N THR A 257 15.56 -6.53 0.02
CA THR A 257 14.38 -7.33 -0.32
C THR A 257 13.12 -6.69 0.24
N PHE A 258 12.17 -6.32 -0.63
CA PHE A 258 10.88 -5.76 -0.26
C PHE A 258 10.02 -6.78 0.50
N THR A 259 9.38 -6.34 1.58
CA THR A 259 8.45 -7.15 2.38
C THR A 259 7.03 -7.06 1.80
N GLN A 260 6.91 -7.40 0.52
CA GLN A 260 5.68 -7.29 -0.27
C GLN A 260 5.43 -8.56 -1.08
N HIS A 261 4.13 -8.86 -1.29
CA HIS A 261 3.70 -9.88 -2.23
C HIS A 261 2.50 -9.38 -3.03
N TYR A 262 2.62 -9.40 -4.34
CA TYR A 262 1.50 -9.11 -5.24
C TYR A 262 0.76 -10.41 -5.54
N ARG A 263 -0.43 -10.52 -4.94
CA ARG A 263 -1.33 -11.68 -5.13
C ARG A 263 -1.96 -11.63 -6.51
N THR A 264 -2.15 -12.80 -7.11
CA THR A 264 -3.03 -12.92 -8.28
C THR A 264 -4.49 -12.78 -7.85
N VAL A 265 -5.38 -12.56 -8.82
CA VAL A 265 -6.84 -12.56 -8.58
C VAL A 265 -7.25 -13.86 -7.87
N GLU A 266 -6.76 -14.99 -8.34
CA GLU A 266 -7.05 -16.32 -7.77
C GLU A 266 -6.60 -16.46 -6.31
N GLU A 267 -5.41 -15.91 -5.96
CA GLU A 267 -4.93 -15.91 -4.57
C GLU A 267 -5.79 -15.04 -3.65
N PHE A 268 -6.38 -13.95 -4.15
CA PHE A 268 -7.30 -13.11 -3.38
C PHE A 268 -8.65 -13.78 -3.13
N ILE A 269 -9.24 -14.45 -4.13
CA ILE A 269 -10.59 -15.01 -4.04
C ILE A 269 -10.63 -16.38 -3.34
N LYS A 270 -9.54 -17.14 -3.40
CA LYS A 270 -9.45 -18.50 -2.87
C LYS A 270 -10.03 -18.70 -1.46
N PRO A 271 -9.79 -17.81 -0.47
CA PRO A 271 -10.37 -18.00 0.87
C PRO A 271 -11.90 -17.96 0.91
N PHE A 272 -12.56 -17.37 -0.10
CA PHE A 272 -14.03 -17.27 -0.19
C PHE A 272 -14.63 -18.42 -0.99
N ASP A 273 -13.88 -19.01 -1.92
CA ASP A 273 -14.36 -20.08 -2.79
C ASP A 273 -14.34 -21.45 -2.09
N ASP A 274 -13.50 -21.63 -1.07
CA ASP A 274 -13.45 -22.85 -0.30
C ASP A 274 -14.45 -22.78 0.88
N PRO A 275 -15.56 -23.54 0.85
CA PRO A 275 -16.55 -23.55 1.92
C PRO A 275 -16.01 -24.09 3.26
N ASN A 276 -14.86 -24.79 3.24
CA ASN A 276 -14.19 -25.29 4.45
C ASN A 276 -13.16 -24.32 5.00
N SER A 277 -12.86 -23.21 4.31
CA SER A 277 -11.95 -22.20 4.82
C SER A 277 -12.50 -21.52 6.08
N GLU A 278 -11.63 -21.10 6.97
CA GLU A 278 -12.04 -20.34 8.17
C GLU A 278 -12.66 -18.98 7.76
N VAL A 279 -12.26 -18.41 6.62
CA VAL A 279 -12.83 -17.18 6.10
C VAL A 279 -14.31 -17.37 5.70
N SER A 280 -14.62 -18.40 4.92
CA SER A 280 -16.01 -18.71 4.55
C SER A 280 -16.86 -19.03 5.79
N LYS A 281 -16.35 -19.84 6.71
CA LYS A 281 -17.03 -20.16 8.00
C LYS A 281 -17.22 -18.94 8.90
N SER A 282 -16.38 -17.91 8.76
CA SER A 282 -16.51 -16.67 9.53
C SER A 282 -17.71 -15.81 9.10
N GLY A 283 -18.39 -16.16 8.01
CA GLY A 283 -19.51 -15.44 7.44
C GLY A 283 -19.12 -14.29 6.52
N LEU A 284 -17.85 -14.20 6.10
CA LEU A 284 -17.44 -13.27 5.03
C LEU A 284 -17.84 -13.82 3.65
N VAL A 285 -18.43 -12.96 2.83
CA VAL A 285 -18.82 -13.26 1.46
C VAL A 285 -18.21 -12.22 0.53
N LEU A 286 -17.57 -12.68 -0.53
CA LEU A 286 -17.07 -11.82 -1.61
C LEU A 286 -18.22 -11.50 -2.57
N ASN A 287 -18.76 -10.28 -2.48
CA ASN A 287 -19.89 -9.85 -3.33
C ASN A 287 -19.45 -9.56 -4.77
N SER A 288 -18.29 -8.92 -4.90
CA SER A 288 -17.73 -8.63 -6.21
C SER A 288 -16.22 -8.41 -6.14
N TYR A 289 -15.56 -8.69 -7.25
CA TYR A 289 -14.17 -8.29 -7.48
C TYR A 289 -13.97 -7.86 -8.93
N LYS A 290 -12.97 -7.04 -9.16
CA LYS A 290 -12.52 -6.67 -10.51
C LYS A 290 -11.08 -6.24 -10.51
N THR A 291 -10.41 -6.41 -11.64
CA THR A 291 -9.12 -5.79 -11.91
C THR A 291 -9.33 -4.34 -12.32
N MET A 292 -8.54 -3.44 -11.78
CA MET A 292 -8.56 -2.02 -12.08
C MET A 292 -7.20 -1.53 -12.53
N PHE A 293 -7.16 -0.97 -13.73
CA PHE A 293 -6.00 -0.27 -14.27
C PHE A 293 -6.12 1.24 -14.01
N THR A 294 -5.03 1.83 -13.51
CA THR A 294 -4.94 3.28 -13.36
C THR A 294 -3.63 3.75 -13.96
N ASP A 295 -3.74 4.59 -14.99
CA ASP A 295 -2.59 5.15 -15.68
C ASP A 295 -1.71 5.98 -14.75
N CYS A 296 -0.41 5.96 -15.00
CA CYS A 296 0.56 6.84 -14.37
C CYS A 296 0.25 8.30 -14.77
N PRO A 297 -0.16 9.16 -13.82
CA PRO A 297 -0.54 10.54 -14.16
C PRO A 297 0.65 11.34 -14.71
N TYR A 298 1.85 11.03 -14.28
CA TYR A 298 3.08 11.70 -14.73
C TYR A 298 3.40 11.35 -16.19
N LYS A 299 3.25 10.07 -16.59
CA LYS A 299 3.38 9.63 -17.97
C LYS A 299 2.35 10.32 -18.86
N ILE A 300 1.07 10.31 -18.46
CA ILE A 300 0.00 10.98 -19.22
C ILE A 300 0.29 12.48 -19.37
N HIS A 301 0.76 13.13 -18.30
CA HIS A 301 1.13 14.54 -18.34
C HIS A 301 2.30 14.79 -19.29
N TYR A 302 3.35 14.00 -19.24
CA TYR A 302 4.50 14.08 -20.16
C TYR A 302 4.08 13.87 -21.62
N GLU A 303 3.32 12.82 -21.91
CA GLU A 303 2.87 12.49 -23.27
C GLU A 303 2.01 13.61 -23.88
N LYS A 304 1.14 14.24 -23.09
CA LYS A 304 0.32 15.38 -23.53
C LYS A 304 1.12 16.67 -23.74
N ASN A 305 2.24 16.82 -23.09
CA ASN A 305 3.03 18.06 -23.08
C ASN A 305 4.43 17.89 -23.67
N LYS A 306 4.68 16.89 -24.51
CA LYS A 306 6.00 16.61 -25.13
C LYS A 306 6.66 17.82 -25.82
N ASN A 307 5.86 18.81 -26.25
CA ASN A 307 6.38 20.02 -26.89
C ASN A 307 6.91 21.07 -25.88
N THR A 308 6.56 21.00 -24.63
CA THR A 308 6.89 21.97 -23.57
C THR A 308 7.58 21.36 -22.37
N MET A 309 7.49 20.04 -22.19
CA MET A 309 8.05 19.28 -21.09
C MET A 309 9.22 18.43 -21.58
N THR A 310 10.36 18.56 -20.94
CA THR A 310 11.56 17.77 -21.29
C THR A 310 11.51 16.38 -20.64
N SER A 311 12.36 15.45 -21.12
CA SER A 311 12.54 14.15 -20.45
C SER A 311 13.09 14.29 -19.02
N GLN A 312 13.87 15.34 -18.75
CA GLN A 312 14.34 15.67 -17.40
C GLN A 312 13.17 16.05 -16.48
N ASP A 313 12.21 16.86 -16.98
CA ASP A 313 11.01 17.23 -16.20
C ASP A 313 10.19 15.99 -15.86
N TYR A 314 10.04 15.07 -16.82
CA TYR A 314 9.37 13.79 -16.57
C TYR A 314 10.08 12.95 -15.51
N ALA A 315 11.39 12.76 -15.63
CA ALA A 315 12.19 12.02 -14.66
C ALA A 315 12.12 12.67 -13.27
N ASN A 316 12.12 14.02 -13.19
CA ASN A 316 11.98 14.78 -11.94
C ASN A 316 10.60 14.62 -11.26
N THR A 317 9.60 14.13 -11.97
CA THR A 317 8.28 13.82 -11.37
C THR A 317 8.11 12.34 -11.06
N LEU A 318 8.57 11.45 -11.96
CA LEU A 318 8.39 10.01 -11.84
C LEU A 318 9.22 9.41 -10.68
N ILE A 319 10.51 9.75 -10.60
CA ILE A 319 11.41 9.15 -9.60
C ILE A 319 11.05 9.55 -8.16
N PRO A 320 10.74 10.81 -7.83
CA PRO A 320 10.28 11.17 -6.49
C PRO A 320 9.01 10.43 -6.04
N THR A 321 8.13 10.08 -6.99
CA THR A 321 6.94 9.25 -6.69
C THR A 321 7.35 7.84 -6.25
N MET A 322 8.24 7.19 -7.00
CA MET A 322 8.76 5.86 -6.63
C MET A 322 9.51 5.92 -5.29
N ARG A 323 10.30 6.98 -5.09
CA ARG A 323 11.07 7.22 -3.87
C ARG A 323 10.19 7.39 -2.63
N SER A 324 8.97 7.93 -2.76
CA SER A 324 8.07 8.23 -1.63
C SER A 324 7.68 7.01 -0.79
N TRP A 325 7.66 5.82 -1.38
CA TRP A 325 7.24 4.57 -0.74
C TRP A 325 8.35 3.49 -0.70
N SER A 326 9.43 3.65 -1.46
CA SER A 326 10.49 2.65 -1.55
C SER A 326 11.79 3.06 -0.84
N GLU A 327 12.01 4.34 -0.54
CA GLU A 327 13.27 4.84 0.05
C GLU A 327 13.62 4.15 1.37
N THR A 328 12.64 3.90 2.22
CA THR A 328 12.84 3.28 3.53
C THR A 328 13.40 1.86 3.44
N VAL A 329 13.04 1.12 2.39
CA VAL A 329 13.59 -0.23 2.15
C VAL A 329 15.10 -0.16 1.91
N PHE A 330 15.54 0.72 1.02
CA PHE A 330 16.96 0.88 0.68
C PHE A 330 17.78 1.47 1.84
N LYS A 331 17.23 2.43 2.59
CA LYS A 331 17.85 2.98 3.80
C LYS A 331 18.02 1.90 4.88
N THR A 332 16.99 1.10 5.12
CA THR A 332 17.05 0.01 6.12
C THR A 332 18.08 -1.05 5.72
N ALA A 333 18.26 -1.31 4.44
CA ALA A 333 19.29 -2.23 3.96
C ALA A 333 20.72 -1.78 4.34
N LEU A 334 20.93 -0.49 4.54
CA LEU A 334 22.20 0.14 4.88
C LEU A 334 22.33 0.52 6.37
N GLN A 335 21.43 0.04 7.23
CA GLN A 335 21.30 0.46 8.64
C GLN A 335 22.60 0.38 9.50
N ASN A 336 23.61 -0.38 9.04
CA ASN A 336 24.89 -0.48 9.75
C ASN A 336 25.89 0.65 9.38
N ARG A 337 25.51 1.56 8.48
CA ARG A 337 26.29 2.73 8.09
C ARG A 337 25.80 3.98 8.80
N ASN A 338 26.58 5.06 8.76
CA ASN A 338 26.13 6.34 9.27
C ASN A 338 25.12 7.00 8.30
N ASP A 339 24.31 7.93 8.83
CA ASP A 339 23.24 8.58 8.08
C ASP A 339 23.74 9.33 6.82
N GLN A 340 24.93 9.90 6.86
CA GLN A 340 25.50 10.63 5.72
C GLN A 340 25.82 9.68 4.56
N GLU A 341 26.41 8.53 4.86
CA GLU A 341 26.69 7.48 3.85
C GLU A 341 25.39 6.88 3.31
N ILE A 342 24.41 6.57 4.18
CA ILE A 342 23.10 6.07 3.80
C ILE A 342 22.43 7.01 2.81
N ASN A 343 22.31 8.28 3.17
CA ASN A 343 21.66 9.27 2.32
C ASN A 343 22.38 9.42 0.98
N LYS A 344 23.72 9.48 0.99
CA LYS A 344 24.50 9.59 -0.25
C LYS A 344 24.28 8.39 -1.18
N ILE A 345 24.35 7.16 -0.67
CA ILE A 345 24.19 5.94 -1.47
C ILE A 345 22.77 5.86 -2.05
N VAL A 346 21.77 6.17 -1.24
CA VAL A 346 20.35 6.16 -1.67
C VAL A 346 20.09 7.27 -2.70
N ASP A 347 20.68 8.46 -2.54
CA ASP A 347 20.60 9.53 -3.53
C ASP A 347 21.27 9.12 -4.85
N ASP A 348 22.49 8.55 -4.82
CA ASP A 348 23.19 8.05 -5.99
C ASP A 348 22.38 6.97 -6.72
N PHE A 349 21.70 6.08 -5.98
CA PHE A 349 20.81 5.06 -6.54
C PHE A 349 19.62 5.68 -7.33
N TYR A 350 18.88 6.60 -6.71
CA TYR A 350 17.73 7.23 -7.39
C TYR A 350 18.16 8.15 -8.52
N ASN A 351 19.29 8.86 -8.38
CA ASN A 351 19.85 9.69 -9.44
C ASN A 351 20.22 8.84 -10.66
N SER A 352 20.86 7.68 -10.45
CA SER A 352 21.19 6.75 -11.54
C SER A 352 19.95 6.26 -12.29
N TYR A 353 18.84 5.98 -11.60
CA TYR A 353 17.59 5.61 -12.25
C TYR A 353 16.94 6.83 -12.95
N GLN A 354 17.03 8.01 -12.34
CA GLN A 354 16.55 9.26 -12.94
C GLN A 354 17.27 9.60 -14.25
N ASP A 355 18.60 9.42 -14.31
CA ASP A 355 19.41 9.60 -15.50
C ASP A 355 18.99 8.64 -16.64
N GLU A 356 18.65 7.39 -16.29
CA GLU A 356 18.13 6.42 -17.26
C GLU A 356 16.77 6.87 -17.83
N VAL A 357 15.83 7.27 -16.97
CA VAL A 357 14.52 7.79 -17.41
C VAL A 357 14.68 9.04 -18.24
N CYS A 358 15.61 9.94 -17.87
CA CYS A 358 15.90 11.15 -18.62
C CYS A 358 16.44 10.84 -20.03
N SER A 359 17.33 9.83 -20.11
CA SER A 359 17.96 9.45 -21.40
C SER A 359 17.02 8.67 -22.31
N ASN A 360 16.09 7.90 -21.73
CA ASN A 360 15.12 7.08 -22.47
C ASN A 360 13.75 7.10 -21.73
N PRO A 361 12.97 8.19 -21.84
CA PRO A 361 11.73 8.34 -21.08
C PRO A 361 10.61 7.38 -21.53
N GLU A 362 10.68 6.87 -22.76
CA GLU A 362 9.61 6.04 -23.31
C GLU A 362 9.59 4.67 -22.67
N GLY A 363 8.39 4.22 -22.28
CA GLY A 363 8.19 2.92 -21.66
C GLY A 363 8.41 2.86 -20.15
N HIS A 364 8.98 3.92 -19.53
CA HIS A 364 8.99 4.04 -18.07
C HIS A 364 7.65 4.61 -17.60
N ALA A 365 7.04 3.94 -16.64
CA ALA A 365 5.80 4.40 -16.01
C ALA A 365 5.60 3.71 -14.66
N MET A 366 4.78 4.29 -13.81
CA MET A 366 4.25 3.66 -12.62
C MET A 366 2.72 3.58 -12.76
N ASP A 367 2.25 2.81 -13.74
CA ASP A 367 0.84 2.47 -13.86
C ASP A 367 0.45 1.49 -12.77
N TYR A 368 -0.78 1.62 -12.26
CA TYR A 368 -1.27 0.85 -11.13
C TYR A 368 -2.18 -0.28 -11.60
N ILE A 369 -1.92 -1.48 -11.12
CA ILE A 369 -2.81 -2.64 -11.25
C ILE A 369 -3.33 -2.97 -9.85
N HIS A 370 -4.62 -2.84 -9.67
CA HIS A 370 -5.30 -3.19 -8.43
C HIS A 370 -6.34 -4.27 -8.63
N ILE A 371 -6.50 -5.10 -7.63
CA ILE A 371 -7.66 -5.95 -7.46
C ILE A 371 -8.58 -5.23 -6.46
N VAL A 372 -9.77 -4.89 -6.90
CA VAL A 372 -10.80 -4.23 -6.12
C VAL A 372 -11.78 -5.28 -5.66
N MET A 373 -12.04 -5.33 -4.36
CA MET A 373 -12.94 -6.32 -3.75
C MET A 373 -13.97 -5.63 -2.88
N ASP A 374 -15.19 -6.12 -2.91
CA ASP A 374 -16.28 -5.76 -2.03
C ASP A 374 -16.72 -7.00 -1.25
N ILE A 375 -16.48 -6.98 0.04
CA ILE A 375 -16.66 -8.10 0.96
C ILE A 375 -17.73 -7.72 1.98
N GLU A 376 -18.65 -8.63 2.25
CA GLU A 376 -19.75 -8.45 3.22
C GLU A 376 -19.64 -9.45 4.35
N LYS A 377 -19.98 -9.03 5.56
CA LYS A 377 -20.19 -9.89 6.72
C LYS A 377 -21.68 -10.27 6.82
N LYS A 378 -22.00 -11.54 6.65
CA LYS A 378 -23.37 -12.07 6.84
C LYS A 378 -23.73 -12.22 8.32
#